data_446a8a6a27109dd206980cedf96e3d88
#
_entry.id   446a8a6a27109dd206980cedf96e3d88
#
_cell.length_a   1.000
_cell.length_b   1.000
_cell.length_c   1.000
_cell.angle_alpha   90.00
_cell.angle_beta   90.00
_cell.angle_gamma   90.00
#
_symmetry.space_group_name_H-M   'P 1'
#
loop_
_entity.id
_entity.type
_entity.pdbx_description
1 polymer ?
#
loop_
_entity_poly.entity_id
_entity_poly.type
_entity_poly.pdbx_seq_one_letter_code
_entity_poly.pdbx_strand_id
1 'polypeptide(L)'
;MRGLLIDVGVVSRRGVRADRDAAAIEMMRKAGAIPLAITNVSEMAIWWESNNKLHGRTRNPYDLRCNAGGSSGGEGALLAAAGSLIGVGTDIGGSIRMPAFFNGVYGHKPSPNIVSNSGQYPEIVDYRAEFLGTGPMCRYARDLRPMLIALAGTEATGRLRLDEPVDLRQIRVFYMNEIKDRSFLMSPVSNEVRRTLSDVIEYLSSLTLKPAEERNFPSMTYAFEIWNSLMMSGDCPKLIEVLKSSGSTISHPFIEMLKWTAGQSKHTFPAVFMTVGEKYLPSKESESSRRYVALGRELEQEFANLLNDRDAVFLCPTHPEPAPKHRTPVFRGFNFVYAGIFNVLRLPVTACAVRLGEHSELPVGIQVVAGRNQDRLCLAVAEEIERVFGGWRDPSKKA
;
A
#
# COMPACT_ATOMS: atom_id res chain seq x y z
N MET A 1 -9.06 -15.70 8.49
CA MET A 1 -10.32 -16.46 8.28
C MET A 1 -10.27 -17.74 9.10
N ARG A 2 -11.31 -18.00 9.89
CA ARG A 2 -11.41 -19.18 10.76
C ARG A 2 -11.12 -20.46 9.99
N GLY A 3 -10.26 -21.32 10.57
CA GLY A 3 -9.86 -22.61 10.00
C GLY A 3 -8.82 -22.54 8.88
N LEU A 4 -8.53 -21.38 8.31
CA LEU A 4 -7.50 -21.20 7.28
C LEU A 4 -6.15 -20.83 7.91
N LEU A 5 -5.07 -21.01 7.13
CA LEU A 5 -3.70 -20.72 7.58
C LEU A 5 -3.54 -19.22 7.90
N ILE A 6 -2.83 -18.93 8.99
CA ILE A 6 -2.44 -17.58 9.43
C ILE A 6 -0.94 -17.56 9.74
N ASP A 7 -0.13 -18.13 8.87
CA ASP A 7 1.31 -18.24 9.05
C ASP A 7 2.09 -16.99 8.60
N VAL A 8 1.47 -16.13 7.78
CA VAL A 8 2.04 -14.91 7.17
C VAL A 8 3.45 -15.14 6.59
N GLY A 9 3.68 -16.34 6.04
CA GLY A 9 4.93 -16.72 5.42
C GLY A 9 6.10 -16.97 6.39
N VAL A 10 5.85 -17.08 7.70
CA VAL A 10 6.87 -17.31 8.74
C VAL A 10 7.01 -18.81 9.00
N VAL A 11 8.22 -19.36 8.83
CA VAL A 11 8.47 -20.82 8.91
C VAL A 11 8.10 -21.41 10.27
N SER A 12 8.32 -20.68 11.36
CA SER A 12 7.93 -21.12 12.72
C SER A 12 6.42 -21.18 12.96
N ARG A 13 5.64 -20.54 12.10
CA ARG A 13 4.17 -20.57 12.14
C ARG A 13 3.56 -21.54 11.13
N ARG A 14 4.34 -22.40 10.54
CA ARG A 14 3.86 -23.39 9.56
C ARG A 14 2.66 -24.16 10.13
N GLY A 15 1.55 -24.15 9.40
CA GLY A 15 0.34 -24.89 9.76
C GLY A 15 -0.54 -24.22 10.82
N VAL A 16 -0.16 -23.07 11.37
CA VAL A 16 -1.02 -22.31 12.31
C VAL A 16 -2.28 -21.84 11.59
N ARG A 17 -3.43 -22.16 12.19
CA ARG A 17 -4.75 -21.80 11.66
C ARG A 17 -5.44 -20.80 12.57
N ALA A 18 -6.23 -19.92 11.98
CA ALA A 18 -7.03 -18.96 12.72
C ALA A 18 -8.20 -19.69 13.43
N ASP A 19 -8.42 -19.35 14.69
CA ASP A 19 -9.52 -19.83 15.53
C ASP A 19 -10.82 -19.06 15.30
N ARG A 20 -10.72 -17.84 14.79
CA ARG A 20 -11.84 -16.93 14.48
C ARG A 20 -11.59 -16.17 13.17
N ASP A 21 -12.64 -15.58 12.63
CA ASP A 21 -12.50 -14.61 11.55
C ASP A 21 -11.92 -13.28 12.11
N ALA A 22 -11.16 -12.58 11.30
CA ALA A 22 -10.85 -11.17 11.55
C ALA A 22 -12.11 -10.32 11.35
N ALA A 23 -12.21 -9.18 12.05
CA ALA A 23 -13.40 -8.34 12.01
C ALA A 23 -13.80 -7.94 10.56
N ALA A 24 -12.81 -7.59 9.71
CA ALA A 24 -13.06 -7.29 8.31
C ALA A 24 -13.68 -8.48 7.54
N ILE A 25 -13.27 -9.71 7.85
CA ILE A 25 -13.80 -10.91 7.22
C ILE A 25 -15.21 -11.24 7.72
N GLU A 26 -15.50 -11.01 9.02
CA GLU A 26 -16.86 -11.12 9.54
C GLU A 26 -17.82 -10.18 8.84
N MET A 27 -17.40 -8.93 8.62
CA MET A 27 -18.20 -7.92 7.90
C MET A 27 -18.48 -8.36 6.47
N MET A 28 -17.47 -8.84 5.75
CA MET A 28 -17.64 -9.35 4.39
C MET A 28 -18.59 -10.55 4.34
N ARG A 29 -18.47 -11.49 5.27
CA ARG A 29 -19.40 -12.63 5.37
C ARG A 29 -20.84 -12.20 5.66
N LYS A 30 -21.03 -11.23 6.56
CA LYS A 30 -22.36 -10.64 6.85
C LYS A 30 -22.96 -9.98 5.61
N ALA A 31 -22.13 -9.41 4.75
CA ALA A 31 -22.55 -8.85 3.46
C ALA A 31 -22.80 -9.92 2.36
N GLY A 32 -22.63 -11.20 2.67
CA GLY A 32 -22.87 -12.32 1.74
C GLY A 32 -21.65 -12.74 0.92
N ALA A 33 -20.46 -12.19 1.19
CA ALA A 33 -19.24 -12.60 0.48
C ALA A 33 -18.83 -14.04 0.83
N ILE A 34 -18.38 -14.79 -0.18
CA ILE A 34 -17.87 -16.16 -0.05
C ILE A 34 -16.36 -16.10 -0.11
N PRO A 35 -15.64 -16.39 1.01
CA PRO A 35 -14.18 -16.42 1.01
C PRO A 35 -13.66 -17.60 0.17
N LEU A 36 -12.80 -17.33 -0.79
CA LEU A 36 -12.21 -18.36 -1.67
C LEU A 36 -10.90 -18.90 -1.11
N ALA A 37 -10.00 -18.01 -0.65
CA ALA A 37 -8.65 -18.37 -0.22
C ALA A 37 -8.04 -17.30 0.70
N ILE A 38 -6.88 -17.63 1.28
CA ILE A 38 -5.91 -16.67 1.77
C ILE A 38 -4.75 -16.66 0.78
N THR A 39 -4.42 -15.48 0.29
CA THR A 39 -3.38 -15.30 -0.72
C THR A 39 -2.00 -15.13 -0.10
N ASN A 40 -0.94 -15.36 -0.90
CA ASN A 40 0.44 -15.26 -0.46
C ASN A 40 0.84 -13.81 -0.15
N VAL A 41 1.67 -13.64 0.87
CA VAL A 41 2.19 -12.34 1.33
C VAL A 41 3.72 -12.41 1.45
N SER A 42 4.38 -11.26 1.61
CA SER A 42 5.77 -11.23 2.07
C SER A 42 5.88 -11.76 3.50
N GLU A 43 7.03 -12.30 3.88
CA GLU A 43 7.26 -12.75 5.25
C GLU A 43 6.94 -11.64 6.26
N MET A 44 6.07 -11.94 7.25
CA MET A 44 5.54 -10.98 8.24
C MET A 44 4.82 -9.77 7.65
N ALA A 45 4.47 -9.79 6.37
CA ALA A 45 3.89 -8.64 5.65
C ALA A 45 4.74 -7.36 5.66
N ILE A 46 6.07 -7.47 5.81
CA ILE A 46 6.99 -6.32 6.01
C ILE A 46 7.75 -5.87 4.76
N TRP A 47 7.52 -6.49 3.61
CA TRP A 47 8.26 -6.17 2.38
C TRP A 47 7.35 -5.97 1.17
N TRP A 48 7.78 -5.17 0.21
CA TRP A 48 7.01 -4.88 -1.00
C TRP A 48 7.28 -5.83 -2.19
N GLU A 49 7.77 -7.06 -1.90
CA GLU A 49 7.74 -8.22 -2.78
C GLU A 49 7.17 -9.41 -2.01
N SER A 50 6.05 -9.98 -2.46
CA SER A 50 5.38 -11.11 -1.82
C SER A 50 6.15 -12.39 -2.04
N ASN A 51 7.12 -12.65 -1.16
CA ASN A 51 7.98 -13.80 -1.15
C ASN A 51 8.26 -14.27 0.29
N ASN A 52 8.17 -15.58 0.52
CA ASN A 52 8.52 -16.18 1.79
C ASN A 52 9.01 -17.63 1.61
N LYS A 53 9.54 -18.22 2.68
CA LYS A 53 10.12 -19.56 2.64
C LYS A 53 9.09 -20.71 2.78
N LEU A 54 7.83 -20.41 3.07
CA LEU A 54 6.76 -21.40 3.17
C LEU A 54 6.06 -21.66 1.83
N HIS A 55 5.69 -20.57 1.14
CA HIS A 55 4.82 -20.61 -0.02
C HIS A 55 5.51 -20.11 -1.30
N GLY A 56 6.78 -19.68 -1.17
CA GLY A 56 7.55 -19.17 -2.29
C GLY A 56 7.16 -17.74 -2.68
N ARG A 57 7.32 -17.43 -3.97
CA ARG A 57 7.18 -16.10 -4.52
C ARG A 57 5.93 -15.99 -5.40
N THR A 58 5.15 -14.94 -5.18
CA THR A 58 4.08 -14.54 -6.09
C THR A 58 4.68 -13.85 -7.31
N ARG A 59 4.24 -14.25 -8.48
CA ARG A 59 4.68 -13.71 -9.77
C ARG A 59 3.61 -12.81 -10.35
N ASN A 60 4.02 -11.80 -11.10
CA ASN A 60 3.11 -10.88 -11.76
C ASN A 60 2.43 -11.58 -12.97
N PRO A 61 1.10 -11.56 -13.10
CA PRO A 61 0.40 -12.22 -14.20
C PRO A 61 0.74 -11.64 -15.59
N TYR A 62 1.16 -10.38 -15.67
CA TYR A 62 1.57 -9.75 -16.93
C TYR A 62 2.98 -10.17 -17.38
N ASP A 63 3.89 -10.39 -16.44
CA ASP A 63 5.23 -10.95 -16.70
C ASP A 63 5.71 -11.70 -15.46
N LEU A 64 5.82 -13.03 -15.58
CA LEU A 64 6.22 -13.91 -14.47
C LEU A 64 7.63 -13.64 -13.92
N ARG A 65 8.45 -12.85 -14.62
CA ARG A 65 9.77 -12.40 -14.17
C ARG A 65 9.70 -11.19 -13.27
N CYS A 66 8.54 -10.54 -13.20
CA CYS A 66 8.31 -9.30 -12.49
C CYS A 66 7.58 -9.50 -11.16
N ASN A 67 7.74 -8.51 -10.28
CA ASN A 67 7.19 -8.45 -8.94
C ASN A 67 5.67 -8.22 -8.99
N ALA A 68 4.91 -8.95 -8.18
CA ALA A 68 3.47 -8.75 -7.99
C ALA A 68 3.17 -7.70 -6.89
N GLY A 69 4.19 -7.06 -6.35
CA GLY A 69 4.02 -6.17 -5.20
C GLY A 69 3.95 -6.90 -3.86
N GLY A 70 3.81 -6.13 -2.81
CA GLY A 70 3.72 -6.60 -1.43
C GLY A 70 3.27 -5.48 -0.48
N SER A 71 2.77 -5.89 0.65
CA SER A 71 2.69 -7.28 1.13
C SER A 71 1.51 -8.06 0.55
N SER A 72 0.42 -7.42 0.06
CA SER A 72 -0.78 -8.09 -0.50
C SER A 72 -0.60 -8.50 -1.98
N GLY A 73 0.60 -8.98 -2.38
CA GLY A 73 0.89 -9.29 -3.78
C GLY A 73 0.15 -10.52 -4.31
N GLY A 74 -0.12 -11.51 -3.46
CA GLY A 74 -0.97 -12.64 -3.82
C GLY A 74 -2.39 -12.21 -4.18
N GLU A 75 -2.94 -11.23 -3.46
CA GLU A 75 -4.25 -10.65 -3.74
C GLU A 75 -4.27 -9.89 -5.07
N GLY A 76 -3.29 -8.99 -5.27
CA GLY A 76 -3.16 -8.26 -6.54
C GLY A 76 -3.03 -9.19 -7.75
N ALA A 77 -2.20 -10.23 -7.65
CA ALA A 77 -1.99 -11.19 -8.72
C ALA A 77 -3.24 -12.03 -9.01
N LEU A 78 -3.97 -12.48 -7.96
CA LEU A 78 -5.20 -13.26 -8.12
C LEU A 78 -6.31 -12.45 -8.79
N LEU A 79 -6.48 -11.19 -8.38
CA LEU A 79 -7.43 -10.25 -8.99
C LEU A 79 -7.10 -9.99 -10.46
N ALA A 80 -5.83 -9.69 -10.77
CA ALA A 80 -5.40 -9.41 -12.13
C ALA A 80 -5.57 -10.61 -13.07
N ALA A 81 -5.32 -11.82 -12.56
CA ALA A 81 -5.53 -13.07 -13.29
C ALA A 81 -7.02 -13.49 -13.35
N ALA A 82 -7.95 -12.66 -12.92
CA ALA A 82 -9.39 -12.93 -12.86
C ALA A 82 -9.78 -14.15 -11.99
N GLY A 83 -8.93 -14.56 -11.05
CA GLY A 83 -9.19 -15.67 -10.13
C GLY A 83 -10.15 -15.36 -8.99
N SER A 84 -10.34 -14.06 -8.68
CA SER A 84 -11.35 -13.56 -7.75
C SER A 84 -11.97 -12.26 -8.26
N LEU A 85 -13.11 -11.86 -7.71
CA LEU A 85 -13.81 -10.63 -8.09
C LEU A 85 -13.32 -9.44 -7.26
N ILE A 86 -13.20 -9.66 -5.96
CA ILE A 86 -12.85 -8.68 -4.93
C ILE A 86 -11.83 -9.30 -3.98
N GLY A 87 -11.09 -8.49 -3.26
CA GLY A 87 -10.08 -8.92 -2.33
C GLY A 87 -9.86 -7.92 -1.18
N VAL A 88 -9.36 -8.41 -0.06
CA VAL A 88 -9.02 -7.62 1.12
C VAL A 88 -7.51 -7.55 1.27
N GLY A 89 -6.97 -6.35 1.29
CA GLY A 89 -5.57 -6.10 1.58
C GLY A 89 -5.36 -5.32 2.89
N THR A 90 -4.10 -5.25 3.32
CA THR A 90 -3.67 -4.38 4.44
C THR A 90 -2.52 -3.50 3.99
N ASP A 91 -2.41 -2.28 4.52
CA ASP A 91 -1.48 -1.27 4.03
C ASP A 91 -0.96 -0.38 5.17
N ILE A 92 0.32 -0.55 5.52
CA ILE A 92 1.03 0.30 6.47
C ILE A 92 2.21 1.05 5.82
N GLY A 93 2.51 0.71 4.58
CA GLY A 93 3.59 1.31 3.79
C GLY A 93 3.37 1.17 2.28
N GLY A 94 2.11 1.05 1.84
CA GLY A 94 1.75 0.86 0.43
C GLY A 94 1.32 -0.56 0.08
N SER A 95 1.08 -1.43 1.06
CA SER A 95 0.88 -2.87 0.82
C SER A 95 -0.47 -3.27 0.20
N ILE A 96 -1.44 -2.36 0.03
CA ILE A 96 -2.60 -2.47 -0.87
C ILE A 96 -2.23 -1.86 -2.23
N ARG A 97 -1.68 -0.65 -2.20
CA ARG A 97 -1.55 0.22 -3.37
C ARG A 97 -0.45 -0.22 -4.33
N MET A 98 0.71 -0.65 -3.82
CA MET A 98 1.77 -1.17 -4.70
C MET A 98 1.36 -2.46 -5.41
N PRO A 99 0.77 -3.48 -4.74
CA PRO A 99 0.22 -4.63 -5.45
C PRO A 99 -0.86 -4.26 -6.46
N ALA A 100 -1.75 -3.33 -6.13
CA ALA A 100 -2.77 -2.85 -7.06
C ALA A 100 -2.13 -2.22 -8.31
N PHE A 101 -1.17 -1.34 -8.12
CA PHE A 101 -0.43 -0.69 -9.20
C PHE A 101 0.33 -1.69 -10.08
N PHE A 102 1.09 -2.63 -9.49
CA PHE A 102 1.90 -3.59 -10.25
C PHE A 102 1.08 -4.61 -11.03
N ASN A 103 -0.13 -4.90 -10.58
CA ASN A 103 -1.01 -5.87 -11.22
C ASN A 103 -2.16 -5.21 -12.00
N GLY A 104 -2.15 -3.88 -12.17
CA GLY A 104 -3.14 -3.17 -12.98
C GLY A 104 -4.58 -3.30 -12.46
N VAL A 105 -4.75 -3.34 -11.15
CA VAL A 105 -6.04 -3.36 -10.46
C VAL A 105 -6.18 -2.13 -9.58
N TYR A 106 -7.31 -1.98 -8.91
CA TYR A 106 -7.59 -0.88 -7.99
C TYR A 106 -7.40 -1.32 -6.54
N GLY A 107 -6.87 -0.43 -5.71
CA GLY A 107 -6.70 -0.70 -4.29
C GLY A 107 -6.88 0.57 -3.48
N HIS A 108 -7.74 0.51 -2.47
CA HIS A 108 -8.04 1.66 -1.61
C HIS A 108 -7.56 1.42 -0.19
N LYS A 109 -6.67 2.29 0.29
CA LYS A 109 -6.31 2.40 1.70
C LYS A 109 -7.23 3.44 2.34
N PRO A 110 -8.18 3.03 3.20
CA PRO A 110 -9.13 3.95 3.81
C PRO A 110 -8.48 4.94 4.78
N SER A 111 -9.24 5.94 5.18
CA SER A 111 -8.94 6.76 6.35
C SER A 111 -8.78 5.89 7.59
N PRO A 112 -8.00 6.33 8.62
CA PRO A 112 -7.80 5.55 9.84
C PRO A 112 -9.10 5.20 10.55
N ASN A 113 -9.12 4.01 11.15
CA ASN A 113 -10.25 3.53 11.96
C ASN A 113 -11.60 3.42 11.23
N ILE A 114 -11.57 3.29 9.90
CA ILE A 114 -12.77 3.03 9.09
C ILE A 114 -13.07 1.53 9.03
N VAL A 115 -12.08 0.74 8.71
CA VAL A 115 -12.17 -0.73 8.72
C VAL A 115 -11.37 -1.24 9.92
N SER A 116 -11.97 -2.15 10.68
CA SER A 116 -11.31 -2.72 11.85
C SER A 116 -10.11 -3.59 11.46
N ASN A 117 -8.99 -3.37 12.14
CA ASN A 117 -7.76 -4.15 12.01
C ASN A 117 -7.71 -5.37 12.95
N SER A 118 -8.76 -5.62 13.76
CA SER A 118 -8.79 -6.69 14.77
C SER A 118 -8.78 -8.08 14.13
N GLY A 119 -8.00 -8.98 14.73
CA GLY A 119 -7.91 -10.38 14.33
C GLY A 119 -7.01 -10.68 13.14
N GLN A 120 -6.25 -9.71 12.66
CA GLN A 120 -5.16 -9.94 11.70
C GLN A 120 -3.86 -10.31 12.42
N TYR A 121 -2.89 -10.85 11.67
CA TYR A 121 -1.57 -11.18 12.21
C TYR A 121 -0.47 -10.66 11.27
N PRO A 122 0.62 -10.00 11.80
CA PRO A 122 0.76 -9.60 13.21
C PRO A 122 -0.29 -8.56 13.61
N GLU A 123 -0.72 -8.59 14.86
CA GLU A 123 -1.63 -7.59 15.39
C GLU A 123 -0.86 -6.32 15.77
N ILE A 124 -1.36 -5.16 15.37
CA ILE A 124 -0.80 -3.85 15.71
C ILE A 124 -1.82 -3.15 16.59
N VAL A 125 -1.51 -3.08 17.88
CA VAL A 125 -2.40 -2.53 18.93
C VAL A 125 -1.89 -1.20 19.50
N ASP A 126 -0.73 -0.75 19.07
CA ASP A 126 -0.13 0.53 19.47
C ASP A 126 -0.57 1.66 18.51
N TYR A 127 -0.02 2.87 18.71
CA TYR A 127 -0.31 4.06 17.92
C TYR A 127 -0.18 3.86 16.39
N ARG A 128 0.60 2.86 15.94
CA ARG A 128 0.76 2.51 14.51
C ARG A 128 -0.52 1.93 13.91
N ALA A 129 -1.50 1.53 14.74
CA ALA A 129 -2.81 1.11 14.25
C ALA A 129 -3.51 2.20 13.42
N GLU A 130 -3.22 3.48 13.69
CA GLU A 130 -3.72 4.60 12.86
C GLU A 130 -3.05 4.70 11.49
N PHE A 131 -1.86 4.12 11.33
CA PHE A 131 -1.13 4.10 10.05
C PHE A 131 -1.51 2.89 9.20
N LEU A 132 -2.06 1.86 9.82
CA LEU A 132 -2.48 0.63 9.17
C LEU A 132 -3.91 0.76 8.63
N GLY A 133 -4.08 0.61 7.33
CA GLY A 133 -5.38 0.51 6.68
C GLY A 133 -5.67 -0.92 6.23
N THR A 134 -6.84 -1.47 6.59
CA THR A 134 -7.44 -2.63 5.93
C THR A 134 -8.42 -2.12 4.89
N GLY A 135 -8.36 -2.58 3.66
CA GLY A 135 -9.19 -2.02 2.60
C GLY A 135 -9.41 -2.92 1.40
N PRO A 136 -10.30 -2.48 0.49
CA PRO A 136 -10.68 -3.22 -0.70
C PRO A 136 -9.59 -3.18 -1.79
N MET A 137 -9.47 -4.30 -2.50
CA MET A 137 -8.76 -4.44 -3.76
C MET A 137 -9.71 -5.06 -4.78
N CYS A 138 -9.85 -4.44 -5.95
CA CYS A 138 -10.80 -4.85 -6.98
C CYS A 138 -10.22 -4.67 -8.38
N ARG A 139 -10.69 -5.47 -9.35
CA ARG A 139 -10.31 -5.24 -10.76
C ARG A 139 -10.88 -3.94 -11.33
N TYR A 140 -12.03 -3.52 -10.82
CA TYR A 140 -12.75 -2.35 -11.30
C TYR A 140 -12.92 -1.33 -10.17
N ALA A 141 -12.74 -0.04 -10.47
CA ALA A 141 -12.86 1.03 -9.47
C ALA A 141 -14.26 1.08 -8.85
N ARG A 142 -15.29 0.85 -9.67
CA ARG A 142 -16.70 0.83 -9.23
C ARG A 142 -17.00 -0.18 -8.12
N ASP A 143 -16.20 -1.26 -7.99
CA ASP A 143 -16.38 -2.30 -6.98
C ASP A 143 -15.76 -1.92 -5.63
N LEU A 144 -14.87 -0.90 -5.58
CA LEU A 144 -14.24 -0.45 -4.35
C LEU A 144 -15.24 0.12 -3.35
N ARG A 145 -16.19 0.95 -3.81
CA ARG A 145 -17.18 1.62 -2.97
C ARG A 145 -18.10 0.62 -2.25
N PRO A 146 -18.82 -0.30 -2.93
CA PRO A 146 -19.67 -1.27 -2.25
C PRO A 146 -18.86 -2.20 -1.35
N MET A 147 -17.62 -2.54 -1.71
CA MET A 147 -16.78 -3.35 -0.86
C MET A 147 -16.31 -2.58 0.39
N LEU A 148 -15.98 -1.29 0.28
CA LEU A 148 -15.64 -0.46 1.44
C LEU A 148 -16.84 -0.32 2.39
N ILE A 149 -18.05 -0.13 1.86
CA ILE A 149 -19.29 -0.11 2.65
C ILE A 149 -19.48 -1.42 3.43
N ALA A 150 -19.27 -2.55 2.76
CA ALA A 150 -19.37 -3.87 3.41
C ALA A 150 -18.31 -4.05 4.50
N LEU A 151 -17.07 -3.62 4.28
CA LEU A 151 -15.97 -3.74 5.24
C LEU A 151 -16.14 -2.81 6.45
N ALA A 152 -16.61 -1.58 6.22
CA ALA A 152 -16.65 -0.51 7.21
C ALA A 152 -17.92 -0.53 8.08
N GLY A 153 -19.02 -1.04 7.53
CA GLY A 153 -20.32 -1.03 8.17
C GLY A 153 -21.03 0.34 8.10
N THR A 154 -22.28 0.37 8.58
CA THR A 154 -23.21 1.51 8.39
C THR A 154 -22.73 2.81 9.03
N GLU A 155 -22.18 2.76 10.25
CA GLU A 155 -21.70 3.94 10.97
C GLU A 155 -20.55 4.64 10.21
N ALA A 156 -19.56 3.87 9.78
CA ALA A 156 -18.44 4.41 9.04
C ALA A 156 -18.84 4.88 7.63
N THR A 157 -19.80 4.20 7.00
CA THR A 157 -20.39 4.63 5.72
C THR A 157 -21.00 6.03 5.81
N GLY A 158 -21.77 6.31 6.87
CA GLY A 158 -22.34 7.62 7.14
C GLY A 158 -21.26 8.68 7.39
N ARG A 159 -20.24 8.36 8.21
CA ARG A 159 -19.13 9.26 8.47
C ARG A 159 -18.34 9.64 7.22
N LEU A 160 -18.15 8.69 6.30
CA LEU A 160 -17.44 8.91 5.04
C LEU A 160 -18.35 9.49 3.94
N ARG A 161 -19.66 9.57 4.17
CA ARG A 161 -20.64 10.06 3.19
C ARG A 161 -20.56 9.30 1.86
N LEU A 162 -20.37 7.96 1.92
CA LEU A 162 -20.10 7.15 0.74
C LEU A 162 -21.28 7.08 -0.23
N ASP A 163 -22.50 7.32 0.27
CA ASP A 163 -23.73 7.33 -0.54
C ASP A 163 -23.99 8.70 -1.22
N GLU A 164 -23.21 9.74 -0.85
CA GLU A 164 -23.37 11.06 -1.44
C GLU A 164 -22.61 11.16 -2.77
N PRO A 165 -23.27 11.67 -3.82
CA PRO A 165 -22.59 11.88 -5.11
C PRO A 165 -21.51 12.95 -5.00
N VAL A 166 -20.48 12.85 -5.85
CA VAL A 166 -19.43 13.85 -5.99
C VAL A 166 -19.57 14.55 -7.34
N ASP A 167 -19.74 15.88 -7.34
CA ASP A 167 -19.62 16.65 -8.58
C ASP A 167 -18.13 16.88 -8.89
N LEU A 168 -17.58 16.06 -9.77
CA LEU A 168 -16.18 16.11 -10.13
C LEU A 168 -15.75 17.45 -10.75
N ARG A 169 -16.68 18.26 -11.28
CA ARG A 169 -16.36 19.57 -11.83
C ARG A 169 -15.99 20.58 -10.75
N GLN A 170 -16.48 20.37 -9.52
CA GLN A 170 -16.25 21.27 -8.38
C GLN A 170 -14.97 20.95 -7.60
N ILE A 171 -14.39 19.76 -7.78
CA ILE A 171 -13.20 19.37 -7.01
C ILE A 171 -11.99 20.22 -7.42
N ARG A 172 -11.10 20.42 -6.46
CA ARG A 172 -9.76 20.95 -6.70
C ARG A 172 -8.80 19.79 -6.91
N VAL A 173 -7.99 19.89 -7.95
CA VAL A 173 -6.98 18.89 -8.27
C VAL A 173 -5.59 19.49 -8.03
N PHE A 174 -4.83 18.86 -7.15
CA PHE A 174 -3.41 19.16 -6.92
C PHE A 174 -2.58 17.96 -7.35
N TYR A 175 -1.32 18.18 -7.71
CA TYR A 175 -0.46 17.07 -8.11
C TYR A 175 1.02 17.32 -7.81
N MET A 176 1.79 16.23 -7.80
CA MET A 176 3.25 16.22 -7.74
C MET A 176 3.78 15.16 -8.70
N ASN A 177 4.75 15.55 -9.52
CA ASN A 177 5.33 14.68 -10.53
C ASN A 177 6.32 13.67 -9.94
N GLU A 178 7.07 14.05 -8.90
CA GLU A 178 8.16 13.26 -8.37
C GLU A 178 8.54 13.69 -6.96
N ILE A 179 8.90 12.73 -6.11
CA ILE A 179 9.60 13.00 -4.85
C ILE A 179 11.08 13.23 -5.19
N LYS A 180 11.57 14.44 -4.93
CA LYS A 180 12.99 14.78 -5.13
C LYS A 180 13.81 14.21 -3.98
N ASP A 181 14.16 12.94 -4.06
CA ASP A 181 15.07 12.29 -3.11
C ASP A 181 16.52 12.32 -3.64
N ARG A 182 17.46 12.35 -2.71
CA ARG A 182 18.89 12.28 -2.98
C ARG A 182 19.47 10.88 -2.74
N SER A 183 18.64 9.93 -2.32
CA SER A 183 19.05 8.57 -2.04
C SER A 183 19.22 7.76 -3.32
N PHE A 184 20.33 7.05 -3.45
CA PHE A 184 20.52 6.05 -4.52
C PHE A 184 19.57 4.83 -4.38
N LEU A 185 18.87 4.69 -3.24
CA LEU A 185 17.92 3.62 -2.97
C LEU A 185 16.51 3.92 -3.49
N MET A 186 16.29 5.12 -4.03
CA MET A 186 15.04 5.51 -4.72
C MET A 186 15.31 5.68 -6.22
N SER A 187 14.40 5.15 -7.04
CA SER A 187 14.43 5.33 -8.49
C SER A 187 13.84 6.68 -8.88
N PRO A 188 14.35 7.32 -9.94
CA PRO A 188 13.63 8.41 -10.58
C PRO A 188 12.31 7.89 -11.18
N VAL A 189 11.31 8.77 -11.30
CA VAL A 189 10.03 8.41 -11.92
C VAL A 189 10.26 8.10 -13.40
N SER A 190 9.86 6.91 -13.83
CA SER A 190 9.99 6.48 -15.23
C SER A 190 9.12 7.33 -16.17
N ASN A 191 9.53 7.40 -17.43
CA ASN A 191 8.79 8.16 -18.44
C ASN A 191 7.35 7.65 -18.62
N GLU A 192 7.12 6.34 -18.53
CA GLU A 192 5.79 5.75 -18.66
C GLU A 192 4.86 6.18 -17.53
N VAL A 193 5.35 6.18 -16.27
CA VAL A 193 4.59 6.65 -15.11
C VAL A 193 4.35 8.17 -15.21
N ARG A 194 5.38 8.94 -15.61
CA ARG A 194 5.27 10.39 -15.77
C ARG A 194 4.23 10.77 -16.82
N ARG A 195 4.28 10.16 -18.01
CA ARG A 195 3.28 10.38 -19.07
C ARG A 195 1.88 10.01 -18.61
N THR A 196 1.73 8.85 -17.96
CA THR A 196 0.42 8.42 -17.44
C THR A 196 -0.16 9.42 -16.44
N LEU A 197 0.67 9.94 -15.54
CA LEU A 197 0.24 10.98 -14.60
C LEU A 197 -0.15 12.27 -15.34
N SER A 198 0.66 12.70 -16.32
CA SER A 198 0.39 13.91 -17.11
C SER A 198 -0.94 13.83 -17.86
N ASP A 199 -1.24 12.69 -18.49
CA ASP A 199 -2.50 12.50 -19.23
C ASP A 199 -3.72 12.52 -18.31
N VAL A 200 -3.61 11.95 -17.11
CA VAL A 200 -4.69 12.02 -16.11
C VAL A 200 -4.88 13.46 -15.59
N ILE A 201 -3.78 14.18 -15.35
CA ILE A 201 -3.82 15.59 -14.93
C ILE A 201 -4.48 16.46 -16.01
N GLU A 202 -4.08 16.28 -17.27
CA GLU A 202 -4.64 17.02 -18.40
C GLU A 202 -6.15 16.77 -18.52
N TYR A 203 -6.56 15.50 -18.45
CA TYR A 203 -7.96 15.15 -18.47
C TYR A 203 -8.75 15.79 -17.31
N LEU A 204 -8.29 15.63 -16.07
CA LEU A 204 -9.01 16.19 -14.92
C LEU A 204 -9.00 17.73 -14.94
N SER A 205 -7.94 18.36 -15.43
CA SER A 205 -7.91 19.82 -15.65
C SER A 205 -8.95 20.29 -16.66
N SER A 206 -9.29 19.49 -17.66
CA SER A 206 -10.33 19.81 -18.63
C SER A 206 -11.75 19.59 -18.08
N LEU A 207 -11.89 18.70 -17.10
CA LEU A 207 -13.17 18.37 -16.46
C LEU A 207 -13.54 19.36 -15.37
N THR A 208 -12.57 19.84 -14.58
CA THR A 208 -12.80 20.66 -13.39
C THR A 208 -12.87 22.15 -13.72
N LEU A 209 -13.62 22.91 -12.90
CA LEU A 209 -13.76 24.38 -13.08
C LEU A 209 -12.45 25.14 -12.92
N LYS A 210 -11.47 24.57 -12.24
CA LYS A 210 -10.14 25.14 -12.07
C LYS A 210 -9.11 24.13 -12.53
N PRO A 211 -8.10 24.52 -13.31
CA PRO A 211 -7.04 23.61 -13.74
C PRO A 211 -6.31 23.01 -12.55
N ALA A 212 -5.73 21.83 -12.77
CA ALA A 212 -4.88 21.17 -11.76
C ALA A 212 -3.66 22.02 -11.44
N GLU A 213 -3.28 22.07 -10.17
CA GLU A 213 -2.16 22.88 -9.67
C GLU A 213 -1.02 21.99 -9.17
N GLU A 214 0.19 22.22 -9.64
CA GLU A 214 1.36 21.57 -9.09
C GLU A 214 1.66 22.04 -7.67
N ARG A 215 1.95 21.07 -6.79
CA ARG A 215 2.36 21.32 -5.41
C ARG A 215 3.63 20.54 -5.10
N ASN A 216 4.61 21.21 -4.58
CA ASN A 216 5.87 20.62 -4.15
C ASN A 216 5.99 20.80 -2.64
N PHE A 217 6.35 19.71 -1.96
CA PHE A 217 6.58 19.68 -0.52
C PHE A 217 8.07 19.40 -0.28
N PRO A 218 8.86 20.41 0.11
CA PRO A 218 10.31 20.23 0.32
C PRO A 218 10.63 19.13 1.34
N SER A 219 9.79 18.96 2.36
CA SER A 219 9.92 17.91 3.39
C SER A 219 9.80 16.49 2.83
N MET A 220 9.14 16.31 1.68
CA MET A 220 9.05 15.00 1.01
C MET A 220 10.41 14.45 0.56
N THR A 221 11.45 15.29 0.45
CA THR A 221 12.83 14.83 0.25
C THR A 221 13.29 13.88 1.37
N TYR A 222 12.68 13.96 2.54
CA TYR A 222 12.94 13.11 3.71
C TYR A 222 11.81 12.11 3.96
N ALA A 223 11.07 11.71 2.92
CA ALA A 223 9.89 10.85 3.07
C ALA A 223 10.18 9.52 3.78
N PHE A 224 11.35 8.91 3.54
CA PHE A 224 11.76 7.68 4.24
C PHE A 224 12.04 7.94 5.72
N GLU A 225 12.82 8.97 6.03
CA GLU A 225 13.18 9.32 7.41
C GLU A 225 11.96 9.75 8.21
N ILE A 226 11.03 10.51 7.60
CA ILE A 226 9.74 10.89 8.20
C ILE A 226 8.91 9.63 8.49
N TRP A 227 8.71 8.77 7.48
CA TRP A 227 7.96 7.52 7.65
C TRP A 227 8.57 6.66 8.75
N ASN A 228 9.87 6.42 8.70
CA ASN A 228 10.58 5.60 9.68
C ASN A 228 10.49 6.19 11.09
N SER A 229 10.75 7.49 11.25
CA SER A 229 10.73 8.13 12.56
C SER A 229 9.34 8.17 13.17
N LEU A 230 8.29 8.40 12.38
CA LEU A 230 6.90 8.32 12.83
C LEU A 230 6.52 6.87 13.18
N MET A 231 6.93 5.88 12.39
CA MET A 231 6.70 4.46 12.68
C MET A 231 7.39 3.98 13.98
N MET A 232 8.47 4.63 14.38
CA MET A 232 9.28 4.25 15.55
C MET A 232 9.16 5.24 16.71
N SER A 233 8.25 6.24 16.64
CA SER A 233 8.17 7.33 17.63
C SER A 233 7.63 6.93 19.00
N GLY A 234 6.89 5.83 19.08
CA GLY A 234 6.32 5.31 20.33
C GLY A 234 7.03 4.06 20.87
N ASP A 235 6.46 3.49 21.90
CA ASP A 235 6.90 2.19 22.43
C ASP A 235 6.30 1.08 21.58
N CYS A 236 7.10 0.60 20.63
CA CYS A 236 6.72 -0.50 19.75
C CYS A 236 7.77 -1.61 19.80
N PRO A 237 7.37 -2.89 19.68
CA PRO A 237 8.31 -3.98 19.66
C PRO A 237 9.21 -3.89 18.41
N LYS A 238 10.48 -4.20 18.57
CA LYS A 238 11.42 -4.34 17.46
C LYS A 238 11.02 -5.51 16.59
N LEU A 239 11.39 -5.45 15.29
CA LEU A 239 11.08 -6.53 14.35
C LEU A 239 11.63 -7.89 14.83
N ILE A 240 12.83 -7.90 15.41
CA ILE A 240 13.39 -9.13 15.97
C ILE A 240 12.55 -9.71 17.11
N GLU A 241 11.91 -8.86 17.92
CA GLU A 241 11.02 -9.28 19.01
C GLU A 241 9.69 -9.84 18.45
N VAL A 242 9.16 -9.21 17.41
CA VAL A 242 7.97 -9.68 16.69
C VAL A 242 8.24 -11.05 16.03
N LEU A 243 9.42 -11.24 15.42
CA LEU A 243 9.82 -12.54 14.88
C LEU A 243 9.96 -13.60 15.97
N LYS A 244 10.55 -13.24 17.13
CA LYS A 244 10.68 -14.16 18.28
C LYS A 244 9.30 -14.54 18.84
N SER A 245 8.39 -13.60 19.00
CA SER A 245 7.02 -13.87 19.46
C SER A 245 6.25 -14.76 18.48
N SER A 246 6.65 -14.78 17.21
CA SER A 246 6.15 -15.69 16.18
C SER A 246 6.76 -17.10 16.25
N GLY A 247 7.56 -17.41 17.30
CA GLY A 247 8.25 -18.69 17.47
C GLY A 247 9.57 -18.83 16.70
N SER A 248 10.11 -17.74 16.15
CA SER A 248 11.43 -17.75 15.49
C SER A 248 12.56 -17.92 16.51
N THR A 249 13.56 -18.73 16.14
CA THR A 249 14.77 -18.96 16.94
C THR A 249 15.89 -17.98 16.63
N ILE A 250 15.55 -16.81 16.06
CA ILE A 250 16.53 -15.77 15.75
C ILE A 250 17.20 -15.31 17.07
N SER A 251 18.51 -15.51 17.19
CA SER A 251 19.28 -15.11 18.39
C SER A 251 19.87 -13.71 18.23
N HIS A 252 20.54 -13.48 17.11
CA HIS A 252 21.22 -12.24 16.79
C HIS A 252 21.16 -11.95 15.28
N PRO A 253 20.85 -10.70 14.84
CA PRO A 253 20.69 -10.36 13.42
C PRO A 253 21.89 -10.73 12.54
N PHE A 254 23.12 -10.48 13.00
CA PHE A 254 24.34 -10.82 12.23
C PHE A 254 24.57 -12.32 12.11
N ILE A 255 24.27 -13.09 13.15
CA ILE A 255 24.35 -14.57 13.09
C ILE A 255 23.35 -15.08 12.08
N GLU A 256 22.14 -14.51 12.06
CA GLU A 256 21.11 -14.89 11.09
C GLU A 256 21.50 -14.50 9.65
N MET A 257 22.21 -13.38 9.47
CA MET A 257 22.77 -13.01 8.16
C MET A 257 23.81 -14.04 7.68
N LEU A 258 24.70 -14.50 8.58
CA LEU A 258 25.66 -15.56 8.24
C LEU A 258 24.96 -16.89 7.91
N LYS A 259 23.93 -17.26 8.66
CA LYS A 259 23.09 -18.43 8.32
C LYS A 259 22.42 -18.26 6.96
N TRP A 260 21.97 -17.04 6.64
CA TRP A 260 21.33 -16.76 5.37
C TRP A 260 22.32 -16.96 4.20
N THR A 261 23.56 -16.44 4.31
CA THR A 261 24.60 -16.65 3.29
C THR A 261 24.97 -18.13 3.13
N ALA A 262 24.91 -18.89 4.21
CA ALA A 262 25.13 -20.35 4.21
C ALA A 262 23.90 -21.17 3.75
N GLY A 263 22.79 -20.52 3.38
CA GLY A 263 21.55 -21.19 3.00
C GLY A 263 20.77 -21.85 4.15
N GLN A 264 21.15 -21.60 5.40
CA GLN A 264 20.60 -22.23 6.61
C GLN A 264 19.53 -21.38 7.31
N SER A 265 19.34 -20.11 6.93
CA SER A 265 18.32 -19.26 7.53
C SER A 265 16.92 -19.74 7.17
N LYS A 266 16.02 -19.69 8.15
CA LYS A 266 14.59 -19.89 7.96
C LYS A 266 13.84 -18.62 7.51
N HIS A 267 14.56 -17.51 7.37
CA HIS A 267 14.04 -16.18 7.01
C HIS A 267 14.45 -15.77 5.60
N THR A 268 13.68 -14.89 5.00
CA THR A 268 14.00 -14.23 3.73
C THR A 268 15.11 -13.19 3.93
N PHE A 269 15.83 -12.85 2.88
CA PHE A 269 16.85 -11.80 2.93
C PHE A 269 16.28 -10.45 3.45
N PRO A 270 15.13 -9.95 2.94
CA PRO A 270 14.56 -8.71 3.45
C PRO A 270 14.28 -8.74 4.96
N ALA A 271 13.71 -9.84 5.48
CA ALA A 271 13.44 -9.96 6.91
C ALA A 271 14.72 -9.89 7.76
N VAL A 272 15.76 -10.60 7.35
CA VAL A 272 17.08 -10.57 8.03
C VAL A 272 17.72 -9.18 7.89
N PHE A 273 17.73 -8.61 6.69
CA PHE A 273 18.29 -7.29 6.41
C PHE A 273 17.62 -6.19 7.24
N MET A 274 16.30 -6.20 7.35
CA MET A 274 15.56 -5.23 8.16
C MET A 274 15.87 -5.37 9.66
N THR A 275 16.04 -6.60 10.20
CA THR A 275 16.43 -6.77 11.61
C THR A 275 17.87 -6.27 11.88
N VAL A 276 18.76 -6.37 10.88
CA VAL A 276 20.10 -5.77 10.96
C VAL A 276 20.00 -4.25 10.88
N GLY A 277 19.25 -3.74 9.90
CA GLY A 277 19.07 -2.30 9.67
C GLY A 277 18.47 -1.58 10.87
N GLU A 278 17.46 -2.19 11.51
CA GLU A 278 16.80 -1.63 12.71
C GLU A 278 17.78 -1.31 13.85
N LYS A 279 18.91 -2.06 13.94
CA LYS A 279 19.94 -1.82 14.94
C LYS A 279 20.73 -0.52 14.69
N TYR A 280 20.79 -0.07 13.43
CA TYR A 280 21.52 1.13 13.02
C TYR A 280 20.63 2.34 12.77
N LEU A 281 19.30 2.16 12.81
CA LEU A 281 18.40 3.30 12.75
C LEU A 281 18.56 4.19 13.99
N PRO A 282 18.44 5.53 13.83
CA PRO A 282 18.48 6.45 14.95
C PRO A 282 17.46 6.07 16.02
N SER A 283 17.83 6.18 17.29
CA SER A 283 16.88 5.96 18.37
C SER A 283 15.77 7.02 18.34
N LYS A 284 14.60 6.70 18.87
CA LYS A 284 13.45 7.62 18.91
C LYS A 284 13.77 8.90 19.72
N GLU A 285 14.71 8.82 20.68
CA GLU A 285 15.18 9.93 21.50
C GLU A 285 16.24 10.78 20.80
N SER A 286 16.77 10.37 19.65
CA SER A 286 17.80 11.12 18.93
C SER A 286 17.23 12.46 18.41
N GLU A 287 18.10 13.46 18.30
CA GLU A 287 17.74 14.76 17.73
C GLU A 287 17.22 14.62 16.29
N SER A 288 17.87 13.78 15.49
CA SER A 288 17.44 13.50 14.12
C SER A 288 16.04 12.91 14.04
N SER A 289 15.71 11.91 14.88
CA SER A 289 14.36 11.34 14.92
C SER A 289 13.31 12.37 15.34
N ARG A 290 13.58 13.17 16.37
CA ARG A 290 12.66 14.25 16.79
C ARG A 290 12.45 15.27 15.68
N ARG A 291 13.49 15.64 14.95
CA ARG A 291 13.40 16.53 13.79
C ARG A 291 12.48 15.95 12.70
N TYR A 292 12.65 14.67 12.34
CA TYR A 292 11.82 14.06 11.28
C TYR A 292 10.38 13.83 11.73
N VAL A 293 10.14 13.58 13.02
CA VAL A 293 8.78 13.56 13.58
C VAL A 293 8.13 14.94 13.47
N ALA A 294 8.87 16.03 13.77
CA ALA A 294 8.37 17.40 13.61
C ALA A 294 8.04 17.71 12.14
N LEU A 295 8.97 17.42 11.21
CA LEU A 295 8.74 17.58 9.77
C LEU A 295 7.52 16.79 9.28
N GLY A 296 7.31 15.58 9.81
CA GLY A 296 6.15 14.76 9.46
C GLY A 296 4.82 15.39 9.93
N ARG A 297 4.81 16.01 11.11
CA ARG A 297 3.64 16.75 11.63
C ARG A 297 3.37 18.02 10.83
N GLU A 298 4.41 18.73 10.43
CA GLU A 298 4.30 19.91 9.55
C GLU A 298 3.70 19.49 8.20
N LEU A 299 4.23 18.42 7.60
CA LEU A 299 3.73 17.88 6.34
C LEU A 299 2.26 17.43 6.45
N GLU A 300 1.88 16.79 7.56
CA GLU A 300 0.48 16.43 7.84
C GLU A 300 -0.42 17.68 7.86
N GLN A 301 0.04 18.77 8.49
CA GLN A 301 -0.71 20.02 8.53
C GLN A 301 -0.79 20.68 7.16
N GLU A 302 0.29 20.65 6.36
CA GLU A 302 0.29 21.16 4.98
C GLU A 302 -0.75 20.43 4.12
N PHE A 303 -0.81 19.08 4.19
CA PHE A 303 -1.82 18.30 3.50
C PHE A 303 -3.24 18.54 4.03
N ALA A 304 -3.42 18.71 5.34
CA ALA A 304 -4.71 19.04 5.93
C ALA A 304 -5.21 20.40 5.40
N ASN A 305 -4.36 21.42 5.38
CA ASN A 305 -4.71 22.74 4.85
C ASN A 305 -5.01 22.69 3.34
N LEU A 306 -4.35 21.79 2.60
CA LEU A 306 -4.56 21.64 1.16
C LEU A 306 -5.87 20.92 0.84
N LEU A 307 -6.25 19.89 1.63
CA LEU A 307 -7.26 18.89 1.24
C LEU A 307 -8.52 18.89 2.11
N ASN A 308 -8.46 19.24 3.41
CA ASN A 308 -9.59 19.02 4.33
C ASN A 308 -10.71 20.06 4.22
N ASP A 309 -10.39 21.30 3.90
CA ASP A 309 -11.37 22.40 3.87
C ASP A 309 -12.15 22.50 2.53
N ARG A 310 -11.90 21.58 1.60
CA ARG A 310 -12.45 21.65 0.23
C ARG A 310 -12.63 20.24 -0.33
N ASP A 311 -13.53 20.10 -1.31
CA ASP A 311 -13.56 18.90 -2.16
C ASP A 311 -12.30 18.91 -3.04
N ALA A 312 -11.21 18.35 -2.52
CA ALA A 312 -9.90 18.38 -3.15
C ALA A 312 -9.22 17.01 -3.15
N VAL A 313 -8.47 16.74 -4.21
CA VAL A 313 -7.62 15.54 -4.34
C VAL A 313 -6.21 15.91 -4.74
N PHE A 314 -5.28 15.06 -4.37
CA PHE A 314 -3.87 15.18 -4.75
C PHE A 314 -3.44 13.95 -5.53
N LEU A 315 -2.83 14.14 -6.69
CA LEU A 315 -2.38 13.10 -7.60
C LEU A 315 -0.87 12.97 -7.58
N CYS A 316 -0.37 11.76 -7.51
CA CYS A 316 1.06 11.50 -7.62
C CYS A 316 1.32 10.05 -8.07
N PRO A 317 2.56 9.69 -8.43
CA PRO A 317 2.92 8.31 -8.71
C PRO A 317 2.63 7.39 -7.52
N THR A 318 2.06 6.21 -7.76
CA THR A 318 1.93 5.17 -6.72
C THR A 318 3.28 4.54 -6.42
N HIS A 319 4.09 4.38 -7.46
CA HIS A 319 5.45 3.88 -7.43
C HIS A 319 6.21 4.52 -8.59
N PRO A 320 7.52 4.78 -8.49
CA PRO A 320 8.26 5.49 -9.55
C PRO A 320 8.43 4.68 -10.84
N GLU A 321 8.35 3.36 -10.78
CA GLU A 321 8.56 2.45 -11.92
C GLU A 321 7.39 1.47 -12.03
N PRO A 322 7.08 0.94 -13.24
CA PRO A 322 6.25 -0.26 -13.40
C PRO A 322 6.80 -1.42 -12.56
N ALA A 323 6.10 -2.55 -12.50
CA ALA A 323 6.51 -3.69 -11.71
C ALA A 323 7.97 -4.11 -12.02
N PRO A 324 8.92 -3.96 -11.09
CA PRO A 324 10.32 -4.30 -11.35
C PRO A 324 10.52 -5.82 -11.35
N LYS A 325 11.64 -6.27 -11.90
CA LYS A 325 12.03 -7.68 -11.80
C LYS A 325 12.19 -8.11 -10.34
N HIS A 326 11.99 -9.41 -10.10
CA HIS A 326 12.20 -10.01 -8.79
C HIS A 326 13.55 -9.62 -8.18
N ARG A 327 13.59 -9.43 -6.86
CA ARG A 327 14.73 -9.02 -6.04
C ARG A 327 15.20 -7.57 -6.23
N THR A 328 14.73 -6.84 -7.24
CA THR A 328 15.02 -5.40 -7.40
C THR A 328 14.70 -4.59 -6.13
N PRO A 329 13.61 -4.91 -5.37
CA PRO A 329 13.30 -4.21 -4.12
C PRO A 329 14.46 -4.09 -3.13
N VAL A 330 15.41 -5.03 -3.15
CA VAL A 330 16.60 -4.99 -2.27
C VAL A 330 17.51 -3.80 -2.58
N PHE A 331 17.59 -3.40 -3.85
CA PHE A 331 18.44 -2.30 -4.33
C PHE A 331 17.70 -0.97 -4.44
N ARG A 332 16.37 -1.00 -4.36
CA ARG A 332 15.48 0.16 -4.49
C ARG A 332 14.50 0.21 -3.31
N GLY A 333 15.03 -0.07 -2.12
CA GLY A 333 14.24 -0.26 -0.91
C GLY A 333 13.33 0.91 -0.58
N PHE A 334 13.69 2.14 -0.95
CA PHE A 334 12.95 3.36 -0.61
C PHE A 334 11.83 3.72 -1.58
N ASN A 335 11.69 3.04 -2.72
CA ASN A 335 10.60 3.30 -3.66
C ASN A 335 9.20 3.22 -3.03
N PHE A 336 9.03 2.43 -1.97
CA PHE A 336 7.75 2.29 -1.27
C PHE A 336 7.25 3.59 -0.63
N VAL A 337 8.13 4.57 -0.38
CA VAL A 337 7.75 5.81 0.33
C VAL A 337 6.78 6.66 -0.47
N TYR A 338 6.71 6.52 -1.81
CA TYR A 338 5.65 7.13 -2.61
C TYR A 338 4.25 6.78 -2.10
N ALA A 339 4.08 5.57 -1.62
CA ALA A 339 2.84 5.14 -0.97
C ALA A 339 2.93 5.29 0.55
N GLY A 340 4.04 4.89 1.18
CA GLY A 340 4.21 4.81 2.62
C GLY A 340 4.02 6.12 3.37
N ILE A 341 4.41 7.25 2.76
CA ILE A 341 4.25 8.56 3.41
C ILE A 341 2.80 8.86 3.76
N PHE A 342 1.83 8.49 2.93
CA PHE A 342 0.41 8.74 3.17
C PHE A 342 -0.19 7.85 4.28
N ASN A 343 0.50 6.79 4.69
CA ASN A 343 0.11 6.02 5.88
C ASN A 343 0.34 6.86 7.14
N VAL A 344 1.54 7.39 7.32
CA VAL A 344 1.91 8.18 8.49
C VAL A 344 1.24 9.57 8.50
N LEU A 345 0.83 10.09 7.34
CA LEU A 345 -0.03 11.27 7.20
C LEU A 345 -1.53 10.94 7.41
N ARG A 346 -1.90 9.67 7.59
CA ARG A 346 -3.26 9.22 7.89
C ARG A 346 -4.32 9.59 6.84
N LEU A 347 -3.92 9.73 5.58
CA LEU A 347 -4.80 10.13 4.48
C LEU A 347 -5.37 8.91 3.73
N PRO A 348 -6.63 8.95 3.28
CA PRO A 348 -7.19 7.94 2.38
C PRO A 348 -6.56 8.04 1.00
N VAL A 349 -6.27 6.89 0.38
CA VAL A 349 -5.60 6.85 -0.93
C VAL A 349 -6.11 5.69 -1.77
N THR A 350 -6.42 5.95 -3.03
CA THR A 350 -6.74 4.91 -4.03
C THR A 350 -5.64 4.83 -5.08
N ALA A 351 -5.04 3.65 -5.26
CA ALA A 351 -4.23 3.33 -6.43
C ALA A 351 -5.15 2.99 -7.60
N CYS A 352 -4.93 3.67 -8.74
CA CYS A 352 -5.74 3.56 -9.93
C CYS A 352 -4.92 2.95 -11.07
N ALA A 353 -5.42 1.86 -11.66
CA ALA A 353 -4.91 1.34 -12.92
C ALA A 353 -5.35 2.29 -14.04
N VAL A 354 -4.43 2.60 -14.97
CA VAL A 354 -4.72 3.51 -16.08
C VAL A 354 -4.53 2.81 -17.43
N ARG A 355 -3.36 2.25 -17.66
CA ARG A 355 -3.02 1.59 -18.93
C ARG A 355 -1.89 0.57 -18.77
N LEU A 356 -1.50 -0.09 -19.86
CA LEU A 356 -0.20 -0.74 -19.97
C LEU A 356 0.84 0.26 -20.46
N GLY A 357 2.07 0.14 -19.96
CA GLY A 357 3.21 0.92 -20.42
C GLY A 357 3.59 0.54 -21.87
N GLU A 358 3.94 1.53 -22.67
CA GLU A 358 4.26 1.35 -24.09
C GLU A 358 5.49 0.45 -24.33
N HIS A 359 6.48 0.52 -23.44
CA HIS A 359 7.72 -0.24 -23.56
C HIS A 359 7.80 -1.41 -22.57
N SER A 360 7.28 -1.22 -21.38
CA SER A 360 7.29 -2.27 -20.34
C SER A 360 6.23 -3.33 -20.57
N GLU A 361 5.13 -3.00 -21.26
CA GLU A 361 3.92 -3.84 -21.41
C GLU A 361 3.33 -4.24 -20.04
N LEU A 362 3.74 -3.55 -18.98
CA LEU A 362 3.27 -3.76 -17.60
C LEU A 362 2.26 -2.68 -17.20
N PRO A 363 1.38 -2.96 -16.27
CA PRO A 363 0.46 -1.95 -15.76
C PRO A 363 1.19 -0.71 -15.25
N VAL A 364 0.65 0.44 -15.60
CA VAL A 364 1.02 1.76 -15.06
C VAL A 364 -0.23 2.51 -14.63
N GLY A 365 -0.07 3.35 -13.62
CA GLY A 365 -1.16 4.09 -13.04
C GLY A 365 -0.67 5.18 -12.10
N ILE A 366 -1.59 5.69 -11.30
CA ILE A 366 -1.34 6.76 -10.32
C ILE A 366 -2.03 6.44 -9.00
N GLN A 367 -1.81 7.27 -7.99
CA GLN A 367 -2.66 7.26 -6.81
C GLN A 367 -3.37 8.60 -6.61
N VAL A 368 -4.58 8.51 -6.09
CA VAL A 368 -5.47 9.63 -5.73
C VAL A 368 -5.53 9.69 -4.21
N VAL A 369 -5.10 10.81 -3.65
CA VAL A 369 -5.09 11.10 -2.21
C VAL A 369 -6.16 12.12 -1.91
N ALA A 370 -6.91 11.97 -0.83
CA ALA A 370 -7.86 12.97 -0.36
C ALA A 370 -7.63 13.32 1.12
N GLY A 371 -8.33 14.33 1.61
CA GLY A 371 -8.32 14.70 3.01
C GLY A 371 -8.87 13.59 3.90
N ARG A 372 -8.54 13.61 5.18
CA ARG A 372 -9.01 12.61 6.16
C ARG A 372 -10.55 12.53 6.16
N ASN A 373 -11.10 11.33 6.09
CA ASN A 373 -12.52 11.01 5.93
C ASN A 373 -13.17 11.49 4.61
N GLN A 374 -12.36 11.81 3.60
CA GLN A 374 -12.82 12.15 2.26
C GLN A 374 -12.61 10.98 1.27
N ASP A 375 -12.69 9.75 1.76
CA ASP A 375 -12.53 8.52 0.97
C ASP A 375 -13.43 8.53 -0.27
N ARG A 376 -14.65 9.09 -0.17
CA ARG A 376 -15.60 9.24 -1.29
C ARG A 376 -14.99 9.96 -2.51
N LEU A 377 -14.09 10.94 -2.28
CA LEU A 377 -13.44 11.68 -3.36
C LEU A 377 -12.41 10.79 -4.09
N CYS A 378 -11.60 10.03 -3.34
CA CYS A 378 -10.66 9.07 -3.92
C CYS A 378 -11.40 8.07 -4.83
N LEU A 379 -12.53 7.53 -4.34
CA LEU A 379 -13.32 6.53 -5.07
C LEU A 379 -13.99 7.12 -6.31
N ALA A 380 -14.58 8.31 -6.22
CA ALA A 380 -15.23 8.97 -7.35
C ALA A 380 -14.23 9.32 -8.46
N VAL A 381 -13.05 9.82 -8.10
CA VAL A 381 -11.98 10.11 -9.09
C VAL A 381 -11.44 8.82 -9.70
N ALA A 382 -11.31 7.74 -8.92
CA ALA A 382 -10.87 6.45 -9.43
C ALA A 382 -11.89 5.86 -10.44
N GLU A 383 -13.18 5.95 -10.16
CA GLU A 383 -14.26 5.53 -11.06
C GLU A 383 -14.21 6.33 -12.38
N GLU A 384 -13.95 7.63 -12.30
CA GLU A 384 -13.83 8.49 -13.48
C GLU A 384 -12.59 8.19 -14.32
N ILE A 385 -11.44 7.93 -13.66
CA ILE A 385 -10.20 7.48 -14.34
C ILE A 385 -10.47 6.15 -15.06
N GLU A 386 -11.14 5.19 -14.43
CA GLU A 386 -11.51 3.92 -15.08
C GLU A 386 -12.40 4.15 -16.30
N ARG A 387 -13.41 5.00 -16.18
CA ARG A 387 -14.35 5.30 -17.27
C ARG A 387 -13.64 5.83 -18.52
N VAL A 388 -12.61 6.64 -18.34
CA VAL A 388 -11.93 7.33 -19.45
C VAL A 388 -10.77 6.50 -20.01
N PHE A 389 -9.95 5.92 -19.14
CA PHE A 389 -8.72 5.22 -19.53
C PHE A 389 -8.88 3.70 -19.60
N GLY A 390 -9.98 3.14 -19.07
CA GLY A 390 -10.37 1.74 -19.21
C GLY A 390 -9.74 0.77 -18.20
N GLY A 391 -8.81 1.21 -17.37
CA GLY A 391 -8.31 0.46 -16.19
C GLY A 391 -7.70 -0.91 -16.49
N TRP A 392 -8.18 -1.95 -15.79
CA TRP A 392 -7.67 -3.31 -15.89
C TRP A 392 -7.68 -3.87 -17.32
N ARG A 393 -6.62 -4.57 -17.67
CA ARG A 393 -6.47 -5.31 -18.91
C ARG A 393 -6.22 -6.79 -18.61
N ASP A 394 -6.79 -7.68 -19.41
CA ASP A 394 -6.58 -9.11 -19.26
C ASP A 394 -5.12 -9.49 -19.59
N PRO A 395 -4.33 -9.99 -18.61
CA PRO A 395 -2.94 -10.35 -18.86
C PRO A 395 -2.75 -11.46 -19.88
N SER A 396 -3.77 -12.27 -20.17
CA SER A 396 -3.73 -13.32 -21.20
C SER A 396 -3.87 -12.76 -22.62
N LYS A 397 -4.36 -11.53 -22.76
CA LYS A 397 -4.60 -10.84 -24.02
C LYS A 397 -3.54 -9.78 -24.31
N LYS A 398 -2.29 -10.04 -23.96
CA LYS A 398 -1.19 -9.19 -24.43
C LYS A 398 -1.18 -9.22 -25.94
N ALA A 399 -1.23 -8.01 -26.53
CA ALA A 399 -1.16 -7.81 -27.98
C ALA A 399 0.17 -8.28 -28.54
#